data_2158cbc1266ee1a62bae5653b0490a15
#
_entry.id   2158cbc1266ee1a62bae5653b0490a15
#
_cell.length_a   1.000
_cell.length_b   1.000
_cell.length_c   1.000
_cell.angle_alpha   90.00
_cell.angle_beta   90.00
_cell.angle_gamma   90.00
#
_symmetry.space_group_name_H-M   'P 1'
#
loop_
_entity.id
_entity.type
_entity.pdbx_description
1 polymer ?
#
loop_
_entity_poly.entity_id
_entity_poly.type
_entity_poly.pdbx_seq_one_letter_code
_entity_poly.pdbx_strand_id
1 'polypeptide(L)'
;MMQTDVKSGHLNNSGFVVLGRNRLKAVSMVGTATAGTLDIFDTTTAPVAATYSRTAAVITVTKVAHGLVTGNVVGITFATASGSSGTNGNYTITRTGADTFTVTDINSGTIAGGTAATYSSLWLASYDTGASDLFGNFALIPGEGILAINGIYLSMSNLLSANIYYG
;
A
#
# COMPACT_ATOMS: atom_id res chain seq x y z
N MET A 1 -28.66 -19.62 1.48
CA MET A 1 -27.58 -20.18 2.31
C MET A 1 -26.40 -19.23 2.17
N MET A 2 -26.09 -18.46 3.20
CA MET A 2 -24.92 -17.55 3.18
C MET A 2 -23.68 -18.43 3.43
N GLN A 3 -22.92 -18.70 2.40
CA GLN A 3 -21.66 -19.39 2.53
C GLN A 3 -20.60 -18.37 2.98
N THR A 4 -20.35 -18.31 4.28
CA THR A 4 -19.28 -17.53 4.86
C THR A 4 -18.01 -18.37 4.90
N ASP A 5 -17.45 -18.61 3.73
CA ASP A 5 -16.17 -19.33 3.63
C ASP A 5 -15.04 -18.32 3.85
N VAL A 6 -14.79 -17.94 5.11
CA VAL A 6 -13.69 -17.07 5.48
C VAL A 6 -12.43 -17.92 5.61
N LYS A 7 -11.46 -17.61 4.78
CA LYS A 7 -10.11 -18.17 4.81
C LYS A 7 -9.16 -17.20 5.51
N SER A 8 -8.02 -17.70 5.94
CA SER A 8 -6.96 -16.84 6.50
C SER A 8 -5.62 -17.18 5.87
N GLY A 9 -4.77 -16.15 5.75
CA GLY A 9 -3.36 -16.26 5.40
C GLY A 9 -2.51 -15.55 6.43
N HIS A 10 -1.42 -16.19 6.86
CA HIS A 10 -0.47 -15.65 7.83
C HIS A 10 0.86 -15.39 7.15
N LEU A 11 1.39 -14.17 7.35
CA LEU A 11 2.72 -13.79 6.87
C LEU A 11 3.53 -13.15 7.99
N ASN A 12 4.82 -13.42 8.00
CA ASN A 12 5.82 -12.74 8.85
C ASN A 12 6.82 -11.89 8.04
N ASN A 13 6.62 -11.79 6.75
CA ASN A 13 7.33 -10.90 5.82
C ASN A 13 6.36 -10.44 4.73
N SER A 14 6.73 -9.38 4.00
CA SER A 14 5.97 -8.93 2.83
C SER A 14 5.80 -10.06 1.80
N GLY A 15 4.59 -10.21 1.24
CA GLY A 15 4.30 -11.28 0.30
C GLY A 15 2.84 -11.38 -0.12
N PHE A 16 2.57 -12.35 -0.99
CA PHE A 16 1.20 -12.67 -1.40
C PHE A 16 0.49 -13.52 -0.36
N VAL A 17 -0.75 -13.15 -0.06
CA VAL A 17 -1.68 -13.96 0.74
C VAL A 17 -2.48 -14.89 -0.16
N VAL A 18 -3.01 -14.35 -1.24
CA VAL A 18 -3.86 -15.06 -2.19
C VAL A 18 -3.81 -14.39 -3.55
N LEU A 19 -3.89 -15.19 -4.62
CA LEU A 19 -4.07 -14.70 -5.99
C LEU A 19 -5.53 -14.87 -6.42
N GLY A 20 -5.95 -14.05 -7.38
CA GLY A 20 -7.30 -14.04 -7.91
C GLY A 20 -8.28 -13.21 -7.06
N ARG A 21 -9.53 -13.25 -7.50
CA ARG A 21 -10.60 -12.42 -6.92
C ARG A 21 -10.99 -12.90 -5.53
N ASN A 22 -10.85 -12.04 -4.55
CA ASN A 22 -11.18 -12.28 -3.15
C ASN A 22 -11.68 -10.99 -2.49
N ARG A 23 -12.27 -11.12 -1.30
CA ARG A 23 -12.66 -9.97 -0.48
C ARG A 23 -11.88 -9.97 0.83
N LEU A 24 -11.20 -8.88 1.11
CA LEU A 24 -10.56 -8.62 2.39
C LEU A 24 -11.64 -8.38 3.45
N LYS A 25 -11.70 -9.22 4.48
CA LYS A 25 -12.72 -9.19 5.54
C LYS A 25 -12.21 -8.62 6.85
N ALA A 26 -10.99 -8.97 7.21
CA ALA A 26 -10.36 -8.47 8.43
C ALA A 26 -8.84 -8.58 8.33
N VAL A 27 -8.17 -7.83 9.17
CA VAL A 27 -6.72 -7.81 9.33
C VAL A 27 -6.38 -7.94 10.81
N SER A 28 -5.40 -8.77 11.14
CA SER A 28 -4.76 -8.77 12.45
C SER A 28 -3.26 -8.64 12.24
N MET A 29 -2.59 -7.81 13.01
CA MET A 29 -1.16 -7.58 12.89
C MET A 29 -0.51 -7.43 14.25
N VAL A 30 0.75 -7.84 14.34
CA VAL A 30 1.59 -7.72 15.53
C VAL A 30 2.77 -6.81 15.20
N GLY A 31 2.91 -5.73 15.96
CA GLY A 31 3.99 -4.75 15.79
C GLY A 31 5.31 -5.20 16.41
N THR A 32 6.32 -4.37 16.27
CA THR A 32 7.62 -4.46 16.94
C THR A 32 7.75 -3.34 17.98
N ALA A 33 8.93 -3.17 18.55
CA ALA A 33 9.24 -2.02 19.41
C ALA A 33 9.15 -0.66 18.66
N THR A 34 9.23 -0.69 17.34
CA THR A 34 9.09 0.49 16.46
C THR A 34 7.71 0.48 15.81
N ALA A 35 7.12 1.66 15.64
CA ALA A 35 5.86 1.79 14.90
C ALA A 35 5.97 1.15 13.50
N GLY A 36 5.01 0.33 13.17
CA GLY A 36 4.98 -0.45 11.94
C GLY A 36 3.80 -0.06 11.05
N THR A 37 3.90 -0.41 9.78
CA THR A 37 2.87 -0.18 8.77
C THR A 37 2.60 -1.45 7.98
N LEU A 38 1.34 -1.71 7.71
CA LEU A 38 0.87 -2.74 6.80
C LEU A 38 0.13 -2.08 5.64
N ASP A 39 0.74 -2.09 4.46
CA ASP A 39 0.07 -1.67 3.23
C ASP A 39 -0.46 -2.89 2.47
N ILE A 40 -1.69 -2.80 1.99
CA ILE A 40 -2.38 -3.88 1.27
C ILE A 40 -2.66 -3.43 -0.16
N PHE A 41 -2.22 -4.26 -1.11
CA PHE A 41 -2.37 -4.00 -2.55
C PHE A 41 -3.19 -5.10 -3.24
N ASP A 42 -4.01 -4.70 -4.20
CA ASP A 42 -4.62 -5.59 -5.20
C ASP A 42 -3.68 -5.68 -6.40
N THR A 43 -2.94 -6.77 -6.50
CA THR A 43 -1.89 -6.93 -7.52
C THR A 43 -1.58 -8.40 -7.79
N THR A 44 -1.01 -8.69 -8.97
CA THR A 44 -0.42 -9.98 -9.32
C THR A 44 1.11 -9.97 -9.27
N THR A 45 1.73 -8.81 -9.05
CA THR A 45 3.19 -8.64 -8.95
C THR A 45 3.55 -7.91 -7.68
N ALA A 46 4.72 -8.17 -7.12
CA ALA A 46 5.19 -7.46 -5.95
C ALA A 46 5.27 -5.94 -6.23
N PRO A 47 4.89 -5.09 -5.26
CA PRO A 47 5.04 -3.65 -5.39
C PRO A 47 6.47 -3.22 -5.69
N VAL A 48 6.59 -2.12 -6.41
CA VAL A 48 7.86 -1.61 -6.94
C VAL A 48 8.36 -0.47 -6.08
N ALA A 49 9.60 -0.58 -5.59
CA ALA A 49 10.25 0.50 -4.86
C ALA A 49 10.66 1.63 -5.80
N ALA A 50 10.41 2.86 -5.37
CA ALA A 50 10.69 4.10 -6.06
C ALA A 50 11.14 5.18 -5.07
N THR A 51 11.47 6.36 -5.58
CA THR A 51 11.65 7.57 -4.77
C THR A 51 10.71 8.66 -5.24
N TYR A 52 10.46 9.67 -4.41
CA TYR A 52 9.63 10.79 -4.80
C TYR A 52 10.19 12.14 -4.30
N SER A 53 9.75 13.18 -4.98
CA SER A 53 9.82 14.57 -4.53
C SER A 53 8.44 15.20 -4.64
N ARG A 54 8.23 16.30 -3.93
CA ARG A 54 6.95 17.00 -3.93
C ARG A 54 7.16 18.50 -4.00
N THR A 55 6.40 19.16 -4.87
CA THR A 55 6.29 20.61 -4.94
C THR A 55 4.82 20.97 -5.04
N ALA A 56 4.31 21.66 -4.03
CA ALA A 56 2.87 21.93 -3.87
C ALA A 56 2.06 20.62 -3.91
N ALA A 57 1.03 20.53 -4.73
CA ALA A 57 0.20 19.33 -4.90
C ALA A 57 0.80 18.29 -5.87
N VAL A 58 1.89 18.65 -6.58
CA VAL A 58 2.49 17.74 -7.57
C VAL A 58 3.57 16.90 -6.92
N ILE A 59 3.43 15.60 -7.04
CA ILE A 59 4.41 14.60 -6.62
C ILE A 59 5.06 14.02 -7.88
N THR A 60 6.38 14.09 -7.95
CA THR A 60 7.18 13.43 -8.98
C THR A 60 7.75 12.14 -8.43
N VAL A 61 7.38 11.02 -9.01
CA VAL A 61 7.91 9.68 -8.67
C VAL A 61 8.99 9.32 -9.66
N THR A 62 10.12 8.85 -9.14
CA THR A 62 11.28 8.43 -9.92
C THR A 62 11.53 6.94 -9.76
N LYS A 63 11.55 6.24 -10.88
CA LYS A 63 11.88 4.82 -10.98
C LYS A 63 12.42 4.52 -12.36
N VAL A 64 13.65 4.05 -12.44
CA VAL A 64 14.29 3.69 -13.72
C VAL A 64 13.43 2.70 -14.49
N ALA A 65 13.17 3.02 -15.76
CA ALA A 65 12.43 2.19 -16.71
C ALA A 65 11.07 1.69 -16.17
N HIS A 66 10.26 2.61 -15.57
CA HIS A 66 9.01 2.24 -14.91
C HIS A 66 7.95 1.64 -15.85
N GLY A 67 8.06 1.81 -17.17
CA GLY A 67 7.17 1.21 -18.17
C GLY A 67 5.72 1.73 -18.20
N LEU A 68 5.36 2.64 -17.31
CA LEU A 68 4.01 3.21 -17.24
C LEU A 68 3.77 4.23 -18.35
N VAL A 69 2.50 4.41 -18.73
CA VAL A 69 2.05 5.43 -19.69
C VAL A 69 1.04 6.36 -19.04
N THR A 70 0.94 7.60 -19.53
CA THR A 70 -0.06 8.56 -19.07
C THR A 70 -1.46 7.96 -19.10
N GLY A 71 -2.22 8.13 -18.02
CA GLY A 71 -3.55 7.55 -17.84
C GLY A 71 -3.56 6.22 -17.09
N ASN A 72 -2.41 5.55 -16.86
CA ASN A 72 -2.40 4.40 -15.97
C ASN A 72 -2.82 4.81 -14.55
N VAL A 73 -3.52 3.93 -13.87
CA VAL A 73 -3.85 4.07 -12.46
C VAL A 73 -2.90 3.17 -11.65
N VAL A 74 -2.27 3.74 -10.62
CA VAL A 74 -1.37 3.02 -9.72
C VAL A 74 -1.70 3.35 -8.27
N GLY A 75 -1.62 2.36 -7.39
CA GLY A 75 -1.65 2.55 -5.95
C GLY A 75 -0.26 2.94 -5.46
N ILE A 76 -0.14 4.04 -4.73
CA ILE A 76 1.14 4.54 -4.23
C ILE A 76 1.08 4.70 -2.72
N THR A 77 2.11 4.22 -2.03
CA THR A 77 2.37 4.54 -0.63
C THR A 77 3.67 5.36 -0.52
N PHE A 78 3.63 6.36 0.34
CA PHE A 78 4.73 7.30 0.54
C PHE A 78 5.30 7.14 1.93
N ALA A 79 6.63 6.97 2.03
CA ALA A 79 7.30 7.01 3.30
C ALA A 79 7.13 8.40 3.95
N THR A 80 6.93 8.38 5.27
CA THR A 80 6.79 9.60 6.04
C THR A 80 8.08 10.43 5.97
N ALA A 81 7.95 11.67 5.56
CA ALA A 81 9.01 12.66 5.62
C ALA A 81 8.53 13.86 6.44
N SER A 82 9.44 14.63 6.97
CA SER A 82 9.11 15.76 7.85
C SER A 82 8.11 16.72 7.19
N GLY A 83 6.89 16.69 7.63
CA GLY A 83 5.88 17.71 7.46
C GLY A 83 5.00 17.69 6.22
N SER A 84 5.25 16.88 5.19
CA SER A 84 4.50 17.04 3.93
C SER A 84 4.51 15.80 3.03
N SER A 85 4.48 14.60 3.60
CA SER A 85 4.42 13.33 2.85
C SER A 85 3.25 13.32 1.86
N GLY A 86 3.39 12.57 0.77
CA GLY A 86 2.28 12.27 -0.12
C GLY A 86 1.18 11.49 0.62
N THR A 87 -0.05 11.66 0.19
CA THR A 87 -1.18 10.88 0.70
C THR A 87 -1.19 9.51 0.03
N ASN A 88 -1.23 8.43 0.82
CA ASN A 88 -1.36 7.08 0.25
C ASN A 88 -2.69 6.95 -0.50
N GLY A 89 -2.67 6.33 -1.67
CA GLY A 89 -3.88 6.20 -2.46
C GLY A 89 -3.67 5.73 -3.89
N ASN A 90 -4.75 5.73 -4.65
CA ASN A 90 -4.74 5.40 -6.07
C ASN A 90 -4.71 6.67 -6.92
N TYR A 91 -3.78 6.74 -7.85
CA TYR A 91 -3.50 7.92 -8.66
C TYR A 91 -3.49 7.61 -10.14
N THR A 92 -4.09 8.49 -10.92
CA THR A 92 -3.85 8.53 -12.37
C THR A 92 -2.56 9.27 -12.63
N ILE A 93 -1.64 8.64 -13.35
CA ILE A 93 -0.30 9.19 -13.59
C ILE A 93 -0.24 10.02 -14.86
N THR A 94 0.68 10.99 -14.88
CA THR A 94 1.16 11.66 -16.10
C THR A 94 2.64 11.30 -16.27
N ARG A 95 2.97 10.59 -17.35
CA ARG A 95 4.36 10.25 -17.67
C ARG A 95 5.11 11.50 -18.10
N THR A 96 6.25 11.78 -17.45
CA THR A 96 7.11 12.92 -17.77
C THR A 96 8.44 12.50 -18.40
N GLY A 97 8.82 11.22 -18.27
CA GLY A 97 10.04 10.67 -18.85
C GLY A 97 10.04 9.14 -18.86
N ALA A 98 11.14 8.53 -19.24
CA ALA A 98 11.33 7.09 -19.16
C ALA A 98 11.38 6.61 -17.70
N ASP A 99 11.91 7.44 -16.82
CA ASP A 99 12.21 7.13 -15.43
C ASP A 99 11.36 7.95 -14.45
N THR A 100 10.45 8.80 -14.93
CA THR A 100 9.67 9.72 -14.10
C THR A 100 8.22 9.83 -14.55
N PHE A 101 7.34 9.91 -13.57
CA PHE A 101 5.94 10.28 -13.75
C PHE A 101 5.47 11.18 -12.61
N THR A 102 4.41 11.91 -12.83
CA THR A 102 3.80 12.78 -11.81
C THR A 102 2.40 12.32 -11.46
N VAL A 103 2.00 12.63 -10.24
CA VAL A 103 0.63 12.52 -9.74
C VAL A 103 0.25 13.80 -9.01
N THR A 104 -1.04 14.08 -8.90
CA THR A 104 -1.56 15.23 -8.15
C THR A 104 -2.18 14.72 -6.84
N ASP A 105 -1.65 15.20 -5.73
CA ASP A 105 -2.17 14.92 -4.39
C ASP A 105 -3.26 15.95 -4.02
N ILE A 106 -4.19 15.56 -3.18
CA ILE A 106 -5.20 16.44 -2.61
C ILE A 106 -4.60 17.49 -1.66
N ASN A 107 -3.50 17.16 -1.02
CA ASN A 107 -2.77 18.04 -0.11
C ASN A 107 -1.62 18.75 -0.83
N SER A 108 -1.06 19.78 -0.19
CA SER A 108 0.07 20.55 -0.69
C SER A 108 1.25 20.47 0.26
N GLY A 109 2.46 20.53 -0.27
CA GLY A 109 3.67 20.50 0.54
C GLY A 109 4.95 20.50 -0.29
N THR A 110 6.10 20.45 0.39
CA THR A 110 7.41 20.38 -0.27
C THR A 110 8.24 19.27 0.35
N ILE A 111 8.72 18.35 -0.50
CA ILE A 111 9.67 17.29 -0.13
C ILE A 111 10.78 17.27 -1.15
N ALA A 112 12.02 17.33 -0.66
CA ALA A 112 13.20 17.15 -1.51
C ALA A 112 13.23 15.72 -2.08
N GLY A 113 13.89 15.54 -3.22
CA GLY A 113 13.99 14.24 -3.88
C GLY A 113 14.68 13.16 -3.04
N GLY A 114 14.42 11.91 -3.38
CA GLY A 114 15.04 10.74 -2.76
C GLY A 114 14.25 10.11 -1.61
N THR A 115 13.13 10.68 -1.19
CA THR A 115 12.26 10.04 -0.20
C THR A 115 11.60 8.79 -0.79
N ALA A 116 11.52 7.72 0.00
CA ALA A 116 11.02 6.43 -0.48
C ALA A 116 9.52 6.47 -0.79
N ALA A 117 9.14 5.80 -1.85
CA ALA A 117 7.74 5.48 -2.20
C ALA A 117 7.68 4.05 -2.72
N THR A 118 6.49 3.46 -2.65
CA THR A 118 6.22 2.13 -3.23
C THR A 118 4.95 2.23 -4.06
N TYR A 119 4.94 1.66 -5.26
CA TYR A 119 3.74 1.63 -6.09
C TYR A 119 3.43 0.24 -6.64
N SER A 120 2.16 0.01 -6.92
CA SER A 120 1.63 -1.23 -7.50
C SER A 120 0.37 -0.96 -8.31
N SER A 121 -0.37 -2.00 -8.70
CA SER A 121 -1.60 -1.84 -9.50
C SER A 121 -2.67 -1.03 -8.77
N LEU A 122 -3.12 -1.49 -7.59
CA LEU A 122 -4.08 -0.74 -6.77
C LEU A 122 -3.71 -0.87 -5.29
N TRP A 123 -3.79 0.23 -4.58
CA TRP A 123 -3.75 0.25 -3.12
C TRP A 123 -5.15 0.05 -2.55
N LEU A 124 -5.31 -0.83 -1.57
CA LEU A 124 -6.58 -1.14 -0.92
C LEU A 124 -6.73 -0.47 0.44
N ALA A 125 -5.72 -0.60 1.29
CA ALA A 125 -5.75 -0.08 2.65
C ALA A 125 -4.34 0.01 3.25
N SER A 126 -4.19 0.83 4.28
CA SER A 126 -3.03 0.91 5.17
C SER A 126 -3.48 0.82 6.62
N TYR A 127 -2.70 0.15 7.43
CA TYR A 127 -2.88 0.04 8.88
C TYR A 127 -1.55 0.30 9.58
N ASP A 128 -1.58 1.13 10.62
CA ASP A 128 -0.40 1.46 11.41
C ASP A 128 -0.50 0.85 12.81
N THR A 129 0.63 0.41 13.36
CA THR A 129 0.77 0.06 14.77
C THR A 129 1.42 1.20 15.53
N GLY A 130 1.11 1.33 16.81
CA GLY A 130 1.89 2.18 17.72
C GLY A 130 3.32 1.64 17.95
N ALA A 131 4.20 2.48 18.47
CA ALA A 131 5.51 2.04 18.96
C ALA A 131 5.31 1.14 20.19
N SER A 132 6.07 0.04 20.24
CA SER A 132 5.97 -0.98 21.31
C SER A 132 4.61 -1.70 21.41
N ASP A 133 3.85 -1.71 20.31
CA ASP A 133 2.57 -2.41 20.24
C ASP A 133 2.80 -3.90 19.90
N LEU A 134 3.22 -4.65 20.90
CA LEU A 134 3.48 -6.10 20.83
C LEU A 134 2.20 -6.93 20.96
N PHE A 135 1.06 -6.29 21.25
CA PHE A 135 -0.24 -6.94 21.31
C PHE A 135 -0.93 -6.81 19.95
N GLY A 136 -1.46 -7.93 19.44
CA GLY A 136 -2.05 -7.95 18.10
C GLY A 136 -3.20 -6.94 17.93
N ASN A 137 -3.08 -6.08 16.95
CA ASN A 137 -4.14 -5.19 16.51
C ASN A 137 -5.07 -5.93 15.55
N PHE A 138 -6.37 -5.76 15.72
CA PHE A 138 -7.39 -6.37 14.86
C PHE A 138 -8.29 -5.30 14.27
N ALA A 139 -8.40 -5.28 12.95
CA ALA A 139 -9.31 -4.43 12.20
C ALA A 139 -10.33 -5.28 11.43
N LEU A 140 -11.59 -5.16 11.79
CA LEU A 140 -12.71 -5.76 11.06
C LEU A 140 -13.17 -4.80 9.96
N ILE A 141 -13.32 -5.31 8.75
CA ILE A 141 -13.86 -4.56 7.62
C ILE A 141 -15.35 -4.91 7.50
N PRO A 142 -16.25 -3.95 7.76
CA PRO A 142 -17.68 -4.23 7.81
C PRO A 142 -18.26 -4.56 6.44
N GLY A 143 -19.42 -5.20 6.44
CA GLY A 143 -20.18 -5.55 5.25
C GLY A 143 -19.52 -6.63 4.42
N GLU A 144 -19.49 -6.43 3.12
CA GLU A 144 -18.93 -7.41 2.18
C GLU A 144 -17.39 -7.39 2.12
N GLY A 145 -16.73 -6.47 2.81
CA GLY A 145 -15.28 -6.30 2.77
C GLY A 145 -14.79 -5.53 1.55
N ILE A 146 -13.47 -5.36 1.42
CA ILE A 146 -12.82 -4.68 0.29
C ILE A 146 -12.53 -5.70 -0.81
N LEU A 147 -12.99 -5.44 -2.04
CA LEU A 147 -12.77 -6.31 -3.18
C LEU A 147 -11.34 -6.15 -3.72
N ALA A 148 -10.61 -7.26 -3.76
CA ALA A 148 -9.40 -7.44 -4.57
C ALA A 148 -9.76 -8.30 -5.78
N ILE A 149 -9.38 -7.88 -6.98
CA ILE A 149 -9.69 -8.58 -8.24
C ILE A 149 -8.53 -9.48 -8.67
N ASN A 150 -7.32 -9.01 -8.45
CA ASN A 150 -6.09 -9.63 -8.94
C ASN A 150 -5.43 -10.53 -7.89
N GLY A 151 -5.45 -10.11 -6.64
CA GLY A 151 -4.84 -10.80 -5.52
C GLY A 151 -4.51 -9.84 -4.38
N ILE A 152 -4.21 -10.40 -3.21
CA ILE A 152 -3.87 -9.61 -2.02
C ILE A 152 -2.38 -9.77 -1.74
N TYR A 153 -1.64 -8.68 -1.84
CA TYR A 153 -0.25 -8.56 -1.45
C TYR A 153 -0.12 -7.67 -0.21
N LEU A 154 0.68 -8.10 0.76
CA LEU A 154 1.02 -7.34 1.96
C LEU A 154 2.43 -6.77 1.84
N SER A 155 2.57 -5.48 2.03
CA SER A 155 3.85 -4.80 2.24
C SER A 155 3.97 -4.45 3.73
N MET A 156 4.91 -5.07 4.41
CA MET A 156 5.06 -5.00 5.86
C MET A 156 6.34 -4.22 6.21
N SER A 157 6.22 -3.27 7.12
CA SER A 157 7.35 -2.53 7.69
C SER A 157 7.23 -2.54 9.22
N ASN A 158 8.29 -2.94 9.92
CA ASN A 158 8.34 -3.02 11.38
C ASN A 158 7.19 -3.84 12.00
N LEU A 159 6.76 -4.90 11.34
CA LEU A 159 5.78 -5.86 11.83
C LEU A 159 6.43 -7.23 12.04
N LEU A 160 6.05 -7.93 13.11
CA LEU A 160 6.42 -9.33 13.36
C LEU A 160 5.59 -10.27 12.49
N SER A 161 4.31 -9.98 12.34
CA SER A 161 3.40 -10.80 11.53
C SER A 161 2.12 -10.06 11.20
N ALA A 162 1.43 -10.56 10.17
CA ALA A 162 0.05 -10.17 9.84
C ALA A 162 -0.78 -11.40 9.45
N ASN A 163 -2.03 -11.42 9.87
CA ASN A 163 -3.05 -12.36 9.39
C ASN A 163 -4.09 -11.59 8.60
N ILE A 164 -4.45 -12.11 7.45
CA ILE A 164 -5.52 -11.59 6.60
C ILE A 164 -6.64 -12.60 6.57
N TYR A 165 -7.86 -12.13 6.77
CA TYR A 165 -9.08 -12.91 6.63
C TYR A 165 -9.78 -12.48 5.34
N TYR A 166 -10.10 -13.45 4.47
CA TYR A 166 -10.65 -13.20 3.13
C TYR A 166 -11.64 -14.29 2.71
N GLY A 167 -12.44 -14.00 1.65
CA GLY A 167 -13.42 -14.96 1.13
C GLY A 167 -14.18 -14.43 -0.09
#